data_6c3d419805cfa2f0ebbc7dfb195fc68d
#
_entry.id   6c3d419805cfa2f0ebbc7dfb195fc68d
#
_cell.length_a   1.000
_cell.length_b   1.000
_cell.length_c   1.000
_cell.angle_alpha   90.00
_cell.angle_beta   90.00
_cell.angle_gamma   90.00
#
_symmetry.space_group_name_H-M   'P 1'
#
loop_
_entity.id
_entity.type
_entity.pdbx_description
1 polymer ?
#
loop_
_entity_poly.entity_id
_entity_poly.type
_entity_poly.pdbx_seq_one_letter_code
_entity_poly.pdbx_strand_id
1 'polypeptide(L)'
;MDAVLELVADHGYARASVGEIERQAGMAPRSGALYQHFKGKDDLLRAAIERDLSAVDELSSVIAMLPLGDVRSELTLLARWNLSSLERRSRLARLVRRESAHLPPDLLEQLYDRLVAQPYEQIVGWLRERFEAAGGDAPDLHVIAVVLIEPMSSYRAMREMFGRVVDDMDDERFIEGWVDVALAVAARHGLT
;
A
#
# COMPACT_ATOMS: atom_id res chain seq x y z
N MET A 1 -1.92 -18.66 -6.24
CA MET A 1 -1.88 -17.22 -6.54
C MET A 1 -0.63 -16.56 -5.96
N ASP A 2 -0.25 -16.81 -4.70
CA ASP A 2 1.00 -16.24 -4.11
C ASP A 2 2.23 -16.55 -4.95
N ALA A 3 2.36 -17.80 -5.40
CA ALA A 3 3.45 -18.23 -6.29
C ALA A 3 3.59 -17.41 -7.59
N VAL A 4 2.48 -16.83 -8.11
CA VAL A 4 2.51 -15.97 -9.31
C VAL A 4 3.21 -14.65 -9.00
N LEU A 5 2.77 -13.99 -7.93
CA LEU A 5 3.32 -12.68 -7.54
C LEU A 5 4.78 -12.80 -7.10
N GLU A 6 5.12 -13.86 -6.35
CA GLU A 6 6.51 -14.14 -5.96
C GLU A 6 7.38 -14.41 -7.18
N LEU A 7 6.95 -15.28 -8.11
CA LEU A 7 7.72 -15.60 -9.29
C LEU A 7 7.97 -14.37 -10.17
N VAL A 8 6.92 -13.55 -10.38
CA VAL A 8 7.05 -12.32 -11.17
C VAL A 8 7.91 -11.28 -10.45
N ALA A 9 7.76 -11.14 -9.13
CA ALA A 9 8.60 -10.23 -8.34
C ALA A 9 10.08 -10.66 -8.34
N ASP A 10 10.38 -11.96 -8.32
CA ASP A 10 11.75 -12.47 -8.21
C ASP A 10 12.45 -12.61 -9.57
N HIS A 11 11.75 -13.12 -10.60
CA HIS A 11 12.33 -13.47 -11.91
C HIS A 11 11.98 -12.49 -13.01
N GLY A 12 11.04 -11.58 -12.77
CA GLY A 12 10.52 -10.62 -13.74
C GLY A 12 9.37 -11.16 -14.58
N TYR A 13 8.48 -10.23 -14.98
CA TYR A 13 7.28 -10.56 -15.77
C TYR A 13 7.63 -11.27 -17.09
N ALA A 14 8.65 -10.78 -17.81
CA ALA A 14 9.03 -11.36 -19.10
C ALA A 14 9.48 -12.83 -18.99
N ARG A 15 10.17 -13.19 -17.92
CA ARG A 15 10.76 -14.53 -17.71
C ARG A 15 9.79 -15.50 -17.05
N ALA A 16 8.82 -15.03 -16.29
CA ALA A 16 7.83 -15.89 -15.65
C ALA A 16 7.03 -16.67 -16.72
N SER A 17 7.03 -17.98 -16.63
CA SER A 17 6.24 -18.86 -17.49
C SER A 17 5.15 -19.57 -16.68
N VAL A 18 4.03 -19.93 -17.33
CA VAL A 18 2.93 -20.67 -16.67
C VAL A 18 3.44 -22.00 -16.09
N GLY A 19 4.36 -22.69 -16.78
CA GLY A 19 4.94 -23.94 -16.28
C GLY A 19 5.83 -23.78 -15.04
N GLU A 20 6.50 -22.61 -14.86
CA GLU A 20 7.25 -22.29 -13.65
C GLU A 20 6.31 -21.94 -12.50
N ILE A 21 5.23 -21.21 -12.80
CA ILE A 21 4.16 -20.91 -11.83
C ILE A 21 3.52 -22.21 -11.32
N GLU A 22 3.17 -23.15 -12.22
CA GLU A 22 2.64 -24.46 -11.84
C GLU A 22 3.61 -25.21 -10.90
N ARG A 23 4.90 -25.23 -11.22
CA ARG A 23 5.92 -25.89 -10.41
C ARG A 23 6.03 -25.27 -9.01
N GLN A 24 6.07 -23.94 -8.91
CA GLN A 24 6.18 -23.23 -7.64
C GLN A 24 4.90 -23.37 -6.80
N ALA A 25 3.74 -23.52 -7.46
CA ALA A 25 2.47 -23.80 -6.82
C ALA A 25 2.29 -25.27 -6.39
N GLY A 26 3.32 -26.12 -6.59
CA GLY A 26 3.26 -27.55 -6.26
C GLY A 26 2.42 -28.39 -7.24
N MET A 27 2.08 -27.84 -8.40
CA MET A 27 1.35 -28.56 -9.46
C MET A 27 2.32 -29.22 -10.43
N ALA A 28 1.84 -30.27 -11.14
CA ALA A 28 2.64 -30.87 -12.20
C ALA A 28 2.89 -29.84 -13.32
N PRO A 29 4.17 -29.55 -13.66
CA PRO A 29 4.49 -28.58 -14.71
C PRO A 29 3.87 -28.99 -16.05
N ARG A 30 3.30 -28.02 -16.77
CA ARG A 30 2.62 -28.23 -18.07
C ARG A 30 1.41 -29.17 -17.98
N SER A 31 0.79 -29.26 -16.80
CA SER A 31 -0.44 -30.03 -16.62
C SER A 31 -1.64 -29.45 -17.37
N GLY A 32 -1.54 -28.18 -17.78
CA GLY A 32 -2.65 -27.44 -18.37
C GLY A 32 -3.75 -27.05 -17.38
N ALA A 33 -3.57 -27.36 -16.09
CA ALA A 33 -4.58 -27.09 -15.07
C ALA A 33 -4.89 -25.59 -14.95
N LEU A 34 -3.86 -24.74 -15.06
CA LEU A 34 -4.06 -23.28 -15.04
C LEU A 34 -4.77 -22.76 -16.29
N TYR A 35 -4.54 -23.37 -17.46
CA TYR A 35 -5.20 -22.97 -18.69
C TYR A 35 -6.71 -23.29 -18.74
N GLN A 36 -7.20 -24.14 -17.84
CA GLN A 36 -8.64 -24.35 -17.67
C GLN A 36 -9.34 -23.14 -17.03
N HIS A 37 -8.61 -22.33 -16.28
CA HIS A 37 -9.13 -21.19 -15.53
C HIS A 37 -8.64 -19.85 -16.05
N PHE A 38 -7.47 -19.79 -16.69
CA PHE A 38 -6.80 -18.57 -17.15
C PHE A 38 -6.36 -18.71 -18.61
N LYS A 39 -6.62 -17.68 -19.41
CA LYS A 39 -6.30 -17.66 -20.84
C LYS A 39 -4.79 -17.58 -21.10
N GLY A 40 -4.01 -17.18 -20.09
CA GLY A 40 -2.57 -17.03 -20.19
C GLY A 40 -1.96 -16.40 -18.94
N LYS A 41 -0.68 -16.05 -19.04
CA LYS A 41 0.11 -15.46 -17.96
C LYS A 41 -0.48 -14.12 -17.49
N ASP A 42 -0.95 -13.27 -18.40
CA ASP A 42 -1.51 -11.95 -18.09
C ASP A 42 -2.79 -12.07 -17.27
N ASP A 43 -3.68 -12.96 -17.67
CA ASP A 43 -4.94 -13.22 -16.99
C ASP A 43 -4.70 -13.77 -15.57
N LEU A 44 -3.74 -14.68 -15.45
CA LEU A 44 -3.31 -15.23 -14.16
C LEU A 44 -2.67 -14.18 -13.25
N LEU A 45 -1.82 -13.29 -13.79
CA LEU A 45 -1.22 -12.20 -13.03
C LEU A 45 -2.28 -11.20 -12.55
N ARG A 46 -3.21 -10.80 -13.43
CA ARG A 46 -4.33 -9.92 -13.06
C ARG A 46 -5.17 -10.50 -11.95
N ALA A 47 -5.52 -11.77 -12.03
CA ALA A 47 -6.29 -12.44 -10.98
C ALA A 47 -5.53 -12.54 -9.65
N ALA A 48 -4.20 -12.73 -9.70
CA ALA A 48 -3.36 -12.74 -8.50
C ALA A 48 -3.27 -11.34 -7.85
N ILE A 49 -3.10 -10.30 -8.66
CA ILE A 49 -3.09 -8.90 -8.22
C ILE A 49 -4.44 -8.52 -7.62
N GLU A 50 -5.55 -8.81 -8.31
CA GLU A 50 -6.90 -8.48 -7.83
C GLU A 50 -7.20 -9.13 -6.49
N ARG A 51 -6.81 -10.38 -6.30
CA ARG A 51 -6.95 -11.06 -5.00
C ARG A 51 -6.15 -10.35 -3.88
N ASP A 52 -4.91 -9.96 -4.15
CA ASP A 52 -4.07 -9.26 -3.17
C ASP A 52 -4.61 -7.86 -2.87
N LEU A 53 -5.15 -7.16 -3.89
CA LEU A 53 -5.80 -5.87 -3.72
C LEU A 53 -7.09 -5.97 -2.91
N SER A 54 -7.93 -6.98 -3.17
CA SER A 54 -9.18 -7.19 -2.45
C SER A 54 -8.99 -7.46 -0.94
N ALA A 55 -7.85 -8.05 -0.58
CA ALA A 55 -7.49 -8.28 0.82
C ALA A 55 -7.08 -7.00 1.59
N VAL A 56 -7.05 -5.84 0.93
CA VAL A 56 -6.45 -4.61 1.44
C VAL A 56 -7.42 -3.43 1.54
N ASP A 57 -8.65 -3.56 1.05
CA ASP A 57 -9.68 -2.49 1.03
C ASP A 57 -10.24 -2.16 2.43
N GLU A 58 -9.35 -2.08 3.45
CA GLU A 58 -9.74 -1.87 4.85
C GLU A 58 -9.63 -0.41 5.32
N LEU A 59 -9.07 0.52 4.51
CA LEU A 59 -8.86 1.91 4.95
C LEU A 59 -10.19 2.61 5.26
N SER A 60 -11.18 2.43 4.42
CA SER A 60 -12.54 2.99 4.65
C SER A 60 -13.14 2.49 5.97
N SER A 61 -12.90 1.23 6.34
CA SER A 61 -13.36 0.68 7.61
C SER A 61 -12.64 1.29 8.81
N VAL A 62 -11.35 1.58 8.68
CA VAL A 62 -10.57 2.26 9.72
C VAL A 62 -11.04 3.71 9.88
N ILE A 63 -11.21 4.43 8.77
CA ILE A 63 -11.73 5.81 8.78
C ILE A 63 -13.15 5.85 9.38
N ALA A 64 -14.01 4.86 9.10
CA ALA A 64 -15.35 4.78 9.66
C ALA A 64 -15.40 4.57 11.18
N MET A 65 -14.29 4.15 11.81
CA MET A 65 -14.17 4.10 13.27
C MET A 65 -13.85 5.45 13.92
N LEU A 66 -13.45 6.44 13.13
CA LEU A 66 -13.11 7.78 13.60
C LEU A 66 -14.41 8.64 13.69
N PRO A 67 -14.51 9.59 14.64
CA PRO A 67 -13.50 10.05 15.59
C PRO A 67 -13.35 9.16 16.84
N LEU A 68 -12.13 9.10 17.39
CA LEU A 68 -11.84 8.43 18.66
C LEU A 68 -11.87 9.38 19.88
N GLY A 69 -12.11 10.67 19.64
CA GLY A 69 -12.17 11.68 20.68
C GLY A 69 -10.89 12.48 20.90
N ASP A 70 -9.73 12.01 20.43
CA ASP A 70 -8.50 12.80 20.41
C ASP A 70 -7.69 12.50 19.13
N VAL A 71 -7.07 13.56 18.58
CA VAL A 71 -6.33 13.51 17.31
C VAL A 71 -5.10 12.62 17.41
N ARG A 72 -4.43 12.55 18.56
CA ARG A 72 -3.25 11.70 18.74
C ARG A 72 -3.60 10.22 18.58
N SER A 73 -4.67 9.76 19.22
CA SER A 73 -5.14 8.37 19.10
C SER A 73 -5.53 8.03 17.67
N GLU A 74 -6.18 8.94 16.97
CA GLU A 74 -6.58 8.77 15.57
C GLU A 74 -5.36 8.65 14.65
N LEU A 75 -4.41 9.55 14.77
CA LEU A 75 -3.16 9.52 14.00
C LEU A 75 -2.36 8.24 14.29
N THR A 76 -2.31 7.83 15.58
CA THR A 76 -1.63 6.58 15.97
C THR A 76 -2.28 5.36 15.32
N LEU A 77 -3.62 5.29 15.33
CA LEU A 77 -4.38 4.21 14.66
C LEU A 77 -4.09 4.19 13.16
N LEU A 78 -4.18 5.33 12.49
CA LEU A 78 -3.91 5.47 11.06
C LEU A 78 -2.47 5.09 10.71
N ALA A 79 -1.48 5.49 11.53
CA ALA A 79 -0.08 5.15 11.32
C ALA A 79 0.17 3.64 11.45
N ARG A 80 -0.33 3.00 12.49
CA ARG A 80 -0.22 1.55 12.70
C ARG A 80 -0.89 0.77 11.57
N TRP A 81 -2.09 1.18 11.20
CA TRP A 81 -2.80 0.57 10.09
C TRP A 81 -2.01 0.71 8.78
N ASN A 82 -1.50 1.92 8.47
CA ASN A 82 -0.76 2.17 7.24
C ASN A 82 0.52 1.33 7.17
N LEU A 83 1.34 1.32 8.23
CA LEU A 83 2.55 0.49 8.26
C LEU A 83 2.24 -1.01 8.08
N SER A 84 1.20 -1.52 8.76
CA SER A 84 0.74 -2.90 8.59
C SER A 84 0.24 -3.17 7.16
N SER A 85 -0.49 -2.23 6.57
CA SER A 85 -0.98 -2.30 5.19
C SER A 85 0.16 -2.33 4.18
N LEU A 86 1.18 -1.47 4.34
CA LEU A 86 2.37 -1.44 3.50
C LEU A 86 3.13 -2.77 3.55
N GLU A 87 3.20 -3.41 4.72
CA GLU A 87 3.83 -4.72 4.86
C GLU A 87 3.06 -5.82 4.11
N ARG A 88 1.74 -5.86 4.28
CA ARG A 88 0.88 -6.80 3.53
C ARG A 88 1.00 -6.63 2.01
N ARG A 89 1.19 -5.39 1.53
CA ARG A 89 1.34 -5.05 0.10
C ARG A 89 2.78 -5.11 -0.40
N SER A 90 3.74 -5.49 0.42
CA SER A 90 5.17 -5.44 0.06
C SER A 90 5.48 -6.20 -1.24
N ARG A 91 4.80 -7.34 -1.49
CA ARG A 91 4.92 -8.10 -2.74
C ARG A 91 4.47 -7.31 -3.96
N LEU A 92 3.31 -6.67 -3.91
CA LEU A 92 2.81 -5.81 -5.00
C LEU A 92 3.72 -4.59 -5.21
N ALA A 93 4.18 -3.97 -4.12
CA ALA A 93 5.10 -2.84 -4.21
C ALA A 93 6.44 -3.24 -4.87
N ARG A 94 6.98 -4.41 -4.54
CA ARG A 94 8.18 -4.96 -5.21
C ARG A 94 7.93 -5.20 -6.69
N LEU A 95 6.81 -5.84 -7.04
CA LEU A 95 6.42 -6.09 -8.42
C LEU A 95 6.34 -4.79 -9.21
N VAL A 96 5.65 -3.78 -8.72
CA VAL A 96 5.52 -2.48 -9.39
C VAL A 96 6.88 -1.81 -9.55
N ARG A 97 7.68 -1.72 -8.48
CA ARG A 97 9.02 -1.09 -8.56
C ARG A 97 9.94 -1.76 -9.58
N ARG A 98 9.85 -3.07 -9.73
CA ARG A 98 10.74 -3.84 -10.60
C ARG A 98 10.25 -3.92 -12.03
N GLU A 99 8.96 -4.06 -12.22
CA GLU A 99 8.36 -4.46 -13.49
C GLU A 99 7.48 -3.37 -14.14
N SER A 100 7.35 -2.18 -13.55
CA SER A 100 6.46 -1.11 -14.06
C SER A 100 6.65 -0.82 -15.55
N ALA A 101 7.90 -0.85 -16.05
CA ALA A 101 8.20 -0.63 -17.46
C ALA A 101 7.78 -1.80 -18.40
N HIS A 102 7.46 -2.97 -17.85
CA HIS A 102 7.14 -4.18 -18.60
C HIS A 102 5.70 -4.66 -18.39
N LEU A 103 4.99 -4.08 -17.41
CA LEU A 103 3.59 -4.38 -17.18
C LEU A 103 2.70 -3.76 -18.28
N PRO A 104 1.58 -4.41 -18.64
CA PRO A 104 0.57 -3.79 -19.48
C PRO A 104 0.13 -2.42 -18.92
N PRO A 105 0.00 -1.37 -19.76
CA PRO A 105 -0.30 -0.01 -19.28
C PRO A 105 -1.60 0.08 -18.49
N ASP A 106 -2.64 -0.63 -18.90
CA ASP A 106 -3.92 -0.67 -18.20
C ASP A 106 -3.83 -1.36 -16.83
N LEU A 107 -2.96 -2.36 -16.68
CA LEU A 107 -2.69 -3.00 -15.39
C LEU A 107 -1.91 -2.06 -14.45
N LEU A 108 -0.96 -1.32 -15.00
CA LEU A 108 -0.20 -0.34 -14.23
C LEU A 108 -1.11 0.81 -13.75
N GLU A 109 -2.03 1.29 -14.58
CA GLU A 109 -3.03 2.28 -14.20
C GLU A 109 -3.96 1.74 -13.09
N GLN A 110 -4.47 0.53 -13.23
CA GLN A 110 -5.26 -0.13 -12.19
C GLN A 110 -4.50 -0.22 -10.85
N LEU A 111 -3.22 -0.56 -10.89
CA LEU A 111 -2.37 -0.62 -9.70
C LEU A 111 -2.18 0.76 -9.08
N TYR A 112 -1.96 1.80 -9.90
CA TYR A 112 -1.87 3.18 -9.42
C TYR A 112 -3.17 3.60 -8.73
N ASP A 113 -4.31 3.39 -9.36
CA ASP A 113 -5.62 3.76 -8.80
C ASP A 113 -5.86 3.09 -7.45
N ARG A 114 -5.61 1.79 -7.35
CA ARG A 114 -5.93 1.00 -6.14
C ARG A 114 -4.89 1.14 -5.03
N LEU A 115 -3.61 1.31 -5.36
CA LEU A 115 -2.52 1.41 -4.36
C LEU A 115 -2.21 2.84 -3.95
N VAL A 116 -2.53 3.81 -4.80
CA VAL A 116 -2.17 5.22 -4.59
C VAL A 116 -3.41 6.11 -4.60
N ALA A 117 -4.07 6.31 -5.75
CA ALA A 117 -5.08 7.35 -5.90
C ALA A 117 -6.23 7.19 -4.89
N GLN A 118 -6.87 6.04 -4.82
CA GLN A 118 -8.01 5.80 -3.91
C GLN A 118 -7.65 5.96 -2.42
N PRO A 119 -6.56 5.37 -1.89
CA PRO A 119 -6.17 5.58 -0.50
C PRO A 119 -5.85 7.05 -0.17
N TYR A 120 -5.19 7.78 -1.09
CA TYR A 120 -4.91 9.21 -0.88
C TYR A 120 -6.19 10.04 -0.85
N GLU A 121 -7.14 9.81 -1.76
CA GLU A 121 -8.43 10.51 -1.75
C GLU A 121 -9.23 10.24 -0.47
N GLN A 122 -9.18 9.02 0.07
CA GLN A 122 -9.84 8.72 1.35
C GLN A 122 -9.20 9.50 2.52
N ILE A 123 -7.88 9.61 2.57
CA ILE A 123 -7.18 10.41 3.59
C ILE A 123 -7.46 11.91 3.40
N VAL A 124 -7.45 12.40 2.17
CA VAL A 124 -7.81 13.80 1.87
C VAL A 124 -9.25 14.10 2.28
N GLY A 125 -10.19 13.18 2.04
CA GLY A 125 -11.58 13.28 2.50
C GLY A 125 -11.67 13.40 4.02
N TRP A 126 -10.99 12.49 4.75
CA TRP A 126 -10.92 12.52 6.21
C TRP A 126 -10.29 13.82 6.74
N LEU A 127 -9.19 14.29 6.15
CA LEU A 127 -8.56 15.57 6.50
C LEU A 127 -9.53 16.74 6.28
N ARG A 128 -10.23 16.76 5.16
CA ARG A 128 -11.20 17.82 4.81
C ARG A 128 -12.28 17.93 5.89
N GLU A 129 -12.90 16.83 6.26
CA GLU A 129 -13.92 16.80 7.30
C GLU A 129 -13.41 17.36 8.65
N ARG A 130 -12.15 17.06 8.98
CA ARG A 130 -11.51 17.57 10.21
C ARG A 130 -11.27 19.07 10.16
N PHE A 131 -10.75 19.60 9.04
CA PHE A 131 -10.52 21.02 8.89
C PHE A 131 -11.82 21.82 8.85
N GLU A 132 -12.84 21.32 8.17
CA GLU A 132 -14.18 21.94 8.16
C GLU A 132 -14.79 21.98 9.56
N ALA A 133 -14.70 20.92 10.34
CA ALA A 133 -15.19 20.86 11.71
C ALA A 133 -14.47 21.84 12.64
N ALA A 134 -13.18 22.12 12.39
CA ALA A 134 -12.40 23.09 13.15
C ALA A 134 -12.65 24.56 12.72
N GLY A 135 -13.35 24.80 11.62
CA GLY A 135 -13.68 26.16 11.12
C GLY A 135 -12.48 26.95 10.60
N GLY A 136 -11.39 26.27 10.27
CA GLY A 136 -10.17 26.88 9.73
C GLY A 136 -10.13 26.86 8.19
N ASP A 137 -9.26 27.70 7.61
CA ASP A 137 -8.93 27.60 6.19
C ASP A 137 -8.14 26.32 5.94
N ALA A 138 -8.68 25.43 5.12
CA ALA A 138 -8.01 24.19 4.78
C ALA A 138 -6.75 24.49 3.94
N PRO A 139 -5.57 23.97 4.32
CA PRO A 139 -4.37 24.04 3.49
C PRO A 139 -4.52 23.15 2.25
N ASP A 140 -3.48 23.04 1.43
CA ASP A 140 -3.44 22.05 0.35
C ASP A 140 -3.40 20.62 0.95
N LEU A 141 -4.58 20.01 1.06
CA LEU A 141 -4.77 18.72 1.72
C LEU A 141 -4.07 17.58 0.97
N HIS A 142 -3.92 17.68 -0.36
CA HIS A 142 -3.18 16.68 -1.14
C HIS A 142 -1.68 16.73 -0.80
N VAL A 143 -1.12 17.94 -0.71
CA VAL A 143 0.28 18.09 -0.26
C VAL A 143 0.48 17.55 1.14
N ILE A 144 -0.43 17.86 2.08
CA ILE A 144 -0.36 17.33 3.45
C ILE A 144 -0.44 15.81 3.45
N ALA A 145 -1.38 15.22 2.71
CA ALA A 145 -1.51 13.77 2.63
C ALA A 145 -0.21 13.11 2.11
N VAL A 146 0.38 13.65 1.04
CA VAL A 146 1.66 13.16 0.49
C VAL A 146 2.77 13.26 1.54
N VAL A 147 2.94 14.43 2.17
CA VAL A 147 4.01 14.65 3.17
C VAL A 147 3.86 13.73 4.39
N LEU A 148 2.64 13.38 4.77
CA LEU A 148 2.39 12.49 5.91
C LEU A 148 2.51 11.01 5.54
N ILE A 149 2.10 10.58 4.34
CA ILE A 149 2.07 9.16 3.96
C ILE A 149 3.43 8.66 3.47
N GLU A 150 4.12 9.45 2.62
CA GLU A 150 5.37 9.00 1.98
C GLU A 150 6.51 8.64 2.95
N PRO A 151 6.69 9.29 4.10
CA PRO A 151 7.68 8.84 5.08
C PRO A 151 7.49 7.41 5.57
N MET A 152 6.23 6.96 5.71
CA MET A 152 5.92 5.57 6.09
C MET A 152 6.29 4.58 4.98
N SER A 153 6.00 4.92 3.72
CA SER A 153 6.39 4.14 2.54
C SER A 153 7.91 4.03 2.45
N SER A 154 8.63 5.13 2.66
CA SER A 154 10.10 5.17 2.65
C SER A 154 10.70 4.36 3.80
N TYR A 155 10.13 4.45 5.00
CA TYR A 155 10.55 3.67 6.17
C TYR A 155 10.44 2.16 5.90
N ARG A 156 9.31 1.69 5.38
CA ARG A 156 9.10 0.28 5.01
C ARG A 156 10.04 -0.17 3.90
N ALA A 157 10.18 0.64 2.86
CA ALA A 157 11.09 0.34 1.74
C ALA A 157 12.54 0.20 2.20
N MET A 158 12.99 1.05 3.13
CA MET A 158 14.35 0.97 3.70
C MET A 158 14.54 -0.33 4.49
N ARG A 159 13.58 -0.71 5.35
CA ARG A 159 13.62 -2.00 6.07
C ARG A 159 13.66 -3.19 5.12
N GLU A 160 12.87 -3.14 4.06
CA GLU A 160 12.82 -4.21 3.07
C GLU A 160 14.14 -4.35 2.29
N MET A 161 14.72 -3.21 1.84
CA MET A 161 15.94 -3.23 1.03
C MET A 161 17.21 -3.55 1.84
N PHE A 162 17.30 -3.05 3.07
CA PHE A 162 18.55 -3.11 3.87
C PHE A 162 18.42 -3.97 5.12
N GLY A 163 17.25 -4.53 5.41
CA GLY A 163 16.97 -5.28 6.64
C GLY A 163 16.95 -4.41 7.91
N ARG A 164 17.23 -3.13 7.79
CA ARG A 164 17.28 -2.15 8.90
C ARG A 164 16.98 -0.75 8.43
N VAL A 165 16.70 0.14 9.36
CA VAL A 165 16.59 1.59 9.16
C VAL A 165 17.65 2.32 9.99
N VAL A 166 17.68 3.65 9.86
CA VAL A 166 18.59 4.51 10.63
C VAL A 166 18.39 4.26 12.13
N ASP A 167 19.51 4.06 12.87
CA ASP A 167 19.54 3.87 14.32
C ASP A 167 18.68 2.68 14.80
N ASP A 168 18.56 1.64 13.97
CA ASP A 168 17.79 0.42 14.20
C ASP A 168 16.37 0.70 14.78
N MET A 169 15.76 1.81 14.35
CA MET A 169 14.46 2.29 14.78
C MET A 169 13.38 1.23 14.55
N ASP A 170 12.60 0.91 15.58
CA ASP A 170 11.43 0.05 15.47
C ASP A 170 10.17 0.84 15.04
N ASP A 171 9.09 0.11 14.78
CA ASP A 171 7.84 0.68 14.30
C ASP A 171 7.20 1.63 15.31
N GLU A 172 7.25 1.32 16.60
CA GLU A 172 6.62 2.14 17.64
C GLU A 172 7.34 3.49 17.77
N ARG A 173 8.68 3.48 17.81
CA ARG A 173 9.49 4.71 17.84
C ARG A 173 9.27 5.56 16.59
N PHE A 174 9.15 4.94 15.42
CA PHE A 174 8.83 5.64 14.19
C PHE A 174 7.43 6.28 14.24
N ILE A 175 6.41 5.52 14.70
CA ILE A 175 5.02 6.00 14.81
C ILE A 175 4.94 7.18 15.78
N GLU A 176 5.58 7.09 16.95
CA GLU A 176 5.59 8.19 17.94
C GLU A 176 6.13 9.48 17.32
N GLY A 177 7.31 9.41 16.69
CA GLY A 177 7.90 10.58 16.02
C GLY A 177 7.05 11.11 14.88
N TRP A 178 6.46 10.22 14.07
CA TRP A 178 5.57 10.61 12.99
C TRP A 178 4.31 11.31 13.52
N VAL A 179 3.70 10.78 14.58
CA VAL A 179 2.51 11.38 15.22
C VAL A 179 2.83 12.77 15.76
N ASP A 180 3.99 12.96 16.39
CA ASP A 180 4.40 14.28 16.88
C ASP A 180 4.54 15.30 15.74
N VAL A 181 5.12 14.90 14.61
CA VAL A 181 5.21 15.76 13.41
C VAL A 181 3.82 16.06 12.84
N ALA A 182 2.96 15.04 12.72
CA ALA A 182 1.59 15.22 12.22
C ALA A 182 0.77 16.16 13.12
N LEU A 183 0.89 16.05 14.45
CA LEU A 183 0.25 16.95 15.40
C LEU A 183 0.77 18.38 15.29
N ALA A 184 2.07 18.58 15.07
CA ALA A 184 2.64 19.91 14.85
C ALA A 184 2.08 20.55 13.57
N VAL A 185 1.90 19.77 12.50
CA VAL A 185 1.23 20.23 11.26
C VAL A 185 -0.24 20.56 11.55
N ALA A 186 -0.96 19.68 12.25
CA ALA A 186 -2.36 19.88 12.62
C ALA A 186 -2.55 21.18 13.43
N ALA A 187 -1.74 21.36 14.49
CA ALA A 187 -1.81 22.55 15.36
C ALA A 187 -1.53 23.85 14.60
N ARG A 188 -0.59 23.84 13.62
CA ARG A 188 -0.32 25.02 12.77
C ARG A 188 -1.54 25.50 12.02
N HIS A 189 -2.46 24.59 11.70
CA HIS A 189 -3.67 24.86 10.94
C HIS A 189 -4.94 24.85 11.81
N GLY A 190 -4.80 24.93 13.13
CA GLY A 190 -5.93 25.07 14.08
C GLY A 190 -6.65 23.76 14.41
N LEU A 191 -6.10 22.62 14.06
CA LEU A 191 -6.58 21.32 14.53
C LEU A 191 -5.90 20.99 15.88
N THR A 192 -6.65 21.01 16.97
CA THR A 192 -6.17 20.69 18.33
C THR A 192 -7.01 19.57 18.94
#